data_6987b74ffcdca6bc434dc4985357420c
#
_entry.id   6987b74ffcdca6bc434dc4985357420c
#
_cell.length_a   1.000
_cell.length_b   1.000
_cell.length_c   1.000
_cell.angle_alpha   90.00
_cell.angle_beta   90.00
_cell.angle_gamma   90.00
#
_symmetry.space_group_name_H-M   'P 1'
#
loop_
_entity.id
_entity.type
_entity.pdbx_description
1 polymer ?
#
loop_
_entity_poly.entity_id
_entity_poly.type
_entity_poly.pdbx_seq_one_letter_code
_entity_poly.pdbx_strand_id
1 'polypeptide(L)'
;YALLRSLVGSEMCIRDSPVPVACEVVQAIQTLVTRQFSVFEPVVATVGRIQAGTTNNVIPETAELDITLRSLSGDTRERLASGVCNLIEQIPVAHGLQGEVKLKRGYPPTINHAAGAEVVAKAAKALLGEEGYRLMPDPFMASEDFSYLLQRYNGAFAFLGVAPPGTEGKAAPCHSNHMLVDEDAMAVGVAMHAAIVLTCLNGSV
;
A
#
# COMPACT_ATOMS: atom_id res chain seq x y z
N TYR A 1 -11.75 3.50 -6.31
CA TYR A 1 -12.85 3.18 -7.23
C TYR A 1 -13.00 4.31 -8.23
N ALA A 2 -12.94 4.00 -9.49
CA ALA A 2 -13.16 4.92 -10.59
C ALA A 2 -14.29 4.41 -11.48
N LEU A 3 -15.21 5.29 -11.85
CA LEU A 3 -16.33 5.00 -12.73
C LEU A 3 -16.23 5.90 -13.95
N LEU A 4 -16.22 5.29 -15.13
CA LEU A 4 -16.31 5.98 -16.40
C LEU A 4 -17.71 5.77 -16.97
N ARG A 5 -18.42 6.86 -17.26
CA ARG A 5 -19.78 6.81 -17.79
C ARG A 5 -19.85 7.40 -19.19
N SER A 6 -20.59 6.75 -20.06
CA SER A 6 -21.04 7.32 -21.34
C SER A 6 -22.16 8.33 -21.08
N LEU A 7 -22.14 9.45 -21.80
CA LEU A 7 -23.10 10.56 -21.63
C LEU A 7 -24.44 10.37 -22.37
N VAL A 8 -24.61 9.34 -23.21
CA VAL A 8 -25.81 9.27 -24.07
C VAL A 8 -26.32 7.86 -24.23
N GLY A 9 -27.66 7.75 -24.14
CA GLY A 9 -28.43 6.53 -24.31
C GLY A 9 -28.40 5.95 -25.73
N SER A 10 -28.89 4.77 -25.80
CA SER A 10 -29.13 3.72 -26.77
C SER A 10 -29.35 4.09 -28.27
N GLU A 11 -28.60 4.97 -28.87
CA GLU A 11 -28.70 5.16 -30.31
C GLU A 11 -27.48 4.55 -31.03
N MET A 12 -27.75 3.61 -31.89
CA MET A 12 -26.82 2.73 -32.63
C MET A 12 -25.77 3.43 -33.51
N CYS A 13 -25.66 4.76 -33.46
CA CYS A 13 -24.78 5.57 -34.29
C CYS A 13 -23.67 6.31 -33.54
N ILE A 14 -23.72 6.38 -32.21
CA ILE A 14 -22.68 7.02 -31.39
C ILE A 14 -21.93 5.92 -30.64
N ARG A 15 -20.67 5.71 -30.98
CA ARG A 15 -19.84 4.60 -30.48
C ARG A 15 -18.96 5.02 -29.29
N ASP A 16 -19.50 5.76 -28.36
CA ASP A 16 -18.79 6.21 -27.17
C ASP A 16 -18.67 5.08 -26.15
N SER A 17 -17.78 4.16 -26.43
CA SER A 17 -17.54 3.02 -25.52
C SER A 17 -16.59 3.43 -24.40
N PRO A 18 -16.94 3.22 -23.11
CA PRO A 18 -16.04 3.48 -22.00
C PRO A 18 -14.90 2.45 -21.91
N VAL A 19 -14.98 1.32 -22.62
CA VAL A 19 -13.98 0.24 -22.53
C VAL A 19 -12.61 0.67 -23.08
N PRO A 20 -12.45 1.21 -24.30
CA PRO A 20 -11.16 1.70 -24.78
C PRO A 20 -10.59 2.81 -23.89
N VAL A 21 -11.45 3.72 -23.42
CA VAL A 21 -11.04 4.84 -22.56
C VAL A 21 -10.56 4.34 -21.19
N ALA A 22 -11.19 3.33 -20.63
CA ALA A 22 -10.70 2.67 -19.41
C ALA A 22 -9.31 2.06 -19.60
N CYS A 23 -9.05 1.42 -20.75
CA CYS A 23 -7.73 0.89 -21.10
C CYS A 23 -6.68 2.01 -21.24
N GLU A 24 -7.04 3.14 -21.84
CA GLU A 24 -6.17 4.32 -21.95
C GLU A 24 -5.83 4.88 -20.56
N VAL A 25 -6.79 5.01 -19.67
CA VAL A 25 -6.58 5.44 -18.27
C VAL A 25 -5.60 4.50 -17.58
N VAL A 26 -5.75 3.18 -17.73
CA VAL A 26 -4.81 2.20 -17.16
C VAL A 26 -3.39 2.43 -17.65
N GLN A 27 -3.19 2.62 -18.94
CA GLN A 27 -1.87 2.89 -19.52
C GLN A 27 -1.30 4.23 -19.08
N ALA A 28 -2.13 5.27 -19.01
CA ALA A 28 -1.73 6.59 -18.55
C ALA A 28 -1.27 6.57 -17.08
N ILE A 29 -1.92 5.78 -16.21
CA ILE A 29 -1.50 5.60 -14.83
C ILE A 29 -0.09 4.96 -14.77
N GLN A 30 0.22 3.96 -15.59
CA GLN A 30 1.56 3.38 -15.63
C GLN A 30 2.60 4.38 -16.14
N THR A 31 2.24 5.20 -17.11
CA THR A 31 3.07 6.30 -17.61
C THR A 31 3.31 7.36 -16.54
N LEU A 32 2.29 7.75 -15.78
CA LEU A 32 2.41 8.67 -14.65
C LEU A 32 3.47 8.17 -13.64
N VAL A 33 3.34 6.90 -13.21
CA VAL A 33 4.28 6.29 -12.25
C VAL A 33 5.71 6.33 -12.78
N THR A 34 5.91 5.94 -14.04
CA THR A 34 7.27 5.83 -14.60
C THR A 34 7.90 7.16 -14.98
N ARG A 35 7.12 8.22 -15.22
CA ARG A 35 7.62 9.51 -15.72
C ARG A 35 7.57 10.65 -14.73
N GLN A 36 6.73 10.57 -13.70
CA GLN A 36 6.57 11.68 -12.74
C GLN A 36 7.12 11.36 -11.35
N PHE A 37 7.54 10.12 -11.12
CA PHE A 37 8.15 9.71 -9.86
C PHE A 37 9.58 9.23 -10.07
N SER A 38 10.45 9.60 -9.14
CA SER A 38 11.84 9.15 -9.13
C SER A 38 11.90 7.65 -8.77
N VAL A 39 12.88 6.93 -9.34
CA VAL A 39 13.17 5.54 -8.94
C VAL A 39 13.58 5.42 -7.47
N PHE A 40 14.04 6.52 -6.86
CA PHE A 40 14.39 6.61 -5.43
C PHE A 40 13.20 7.04 -4.55
N GLU A 41 12.06 7.31 -5.15
CA GLU A 41 10.79 7.64 -4.49
C GLU A 41 9.73 6.61 -4.92
N PRO A 42 9.83 5.37 -4.44
CA PRO A 42 9.02 4.28 -4.98
C PRO A 42 7.55 4.49 -4.68
N VAL A 43 6.76 4.32 -5.73
CA VAL A 43 5.29 4.35 -5.70
C VAL A 43 4.73 3.11 -6.39
N VAL A 44 3.55 2.70 -5.97
CA VAL A 44 2.81 1.61 -6.61
C VAL A 44 1.42 2.10 -6.96
N ALA A 45 1.02 1.90 -8.21
CA ALA A 45 -0.34 2.06 -8.69
C ALA A 45 -0.77 0.77 -9.40
N THR A 46 -1.60 -0.01 -8.74
CA THR A 46 -2.09 -1.28 -9.26
C THR A 46 -3.56 -1.18 -9.60
N VAL A 47 -3.93 -1.44 -10.85
CA VAL A 47 -5.31 -1.67 -11.23
C VAL A 47 -5.62 -3.14 -10.97
N GLY A 48 -6.34 -3.41 -9.90
CA GLY A 48 -6.67 -4.77 -9.45
C GLY A 48 -7.92 -5.36 -10.10
N ARG A 49 -8.83 -4.50 -10.57
CA ARG A 49 -10.04 -4.91 -11.28
C ARG A 49 -10.38 -3.90 -12.38
N ILE A 50 -10.80 -4.42 -13.51
CA ILE A 50 -11.47 -3.69 -14.58
C ILE A 50 -12.73 -4.45 -14.95
N GLN A 51 -13.87 -3.77 -15.00
CA GLN A 51 -15.15 -4.40 -15.31
C GLN A 51 -15.98 -3.48 -16.21
N ALA A 52 -16.47 -4.02 -17.34
CA ALA A 52 -17.36 -3.34 -18.24
C ALA A 52 -18.15 -4.35 -19.08
N GLY A 53 -19.43 -4.04 -19.33
CA GLY A 53 -20.28 -4.82 -20.21
C GLY A 53 -20.68 -6.20 -19.67
N THR A 54 -21.62 -6.82 -20.39
CA THR A 54 -22.17 -8.15 -20.07
C THR A 54 -22.19 -9.08 -21.27
N THR A 55 -22.05 -8.53 -22.49
CA THR A 55 -22.12 -9.29 -23.75
C THR A 55 -21.30 -8.61 -24.82
N ASN A 56 -20.95 -9.35 -25.88
CA ASN A 56 -19.99 -8.92 -26.92
C ASN A 56 -20.58 -7.96 -27.97
N ASN A 57 -21.89 -7.85 -28.04
CA ASN A 57 -22.59 -7.05 -29.07
C ASN A 57 -23.33 -5.84 -28.52
N VAL A 58 -23.15 -5.50 -27.26
CA VAL A 58 -23.74 -4.32 -26.60
C VAL A 58 -22.62 -3.47 -26.00
N ILE A 59 -22.57 -2.20 -26.40
CA ILE A 59 -21.64 -1.22 -25.80
C ILE A 59 -22.12 -0.94 -24.37
N PRO A 60 -21.26 -1.12 -23.36
CA PRO A 60 -21.64 -0.84 -21.98
C PRO A 60 -21.78 0.66 -21.72
N GLU A 61 -22.66 1.00 -20.81
CA GLU A 61 -22.84 2.38 -20.34
C GLU A 61 -21.68 2.82 -19.44
N THR A 62 -21.05 1.90 -18.72
CA THR A 62 -20.01 2.19 -17.74
C THR A 62 -18.85 1.22 -17.81
N ALA A 63 -17.67 1.70 -17.38
CA ALA A 63 -16.50 0.88 -17.04
C ALA A 63 -16.03 1.24 -15.64
N GLU A 64 -15.72 0.24 -14.83
CA GLU A 64 -15.27 0.38 -13.44
C GLU A 64 -13.83 -0.07 -13.30
N LEU A 65 -13.03 0.70 -12.55
CA LEU A 65 -11.66 0.40 -12.20
C LEU A 65 -11.48 0.42 -10.68
N ASP A 66 -10.92 -0.64 -10.11
CA ASP A 66 -10.45 -0.65 -8.72
C ASP A 66 -8.93 -0.51 -8.71
N ILE A 67 -8.46 0.55 -8.08
CA ILE A 67 -7.05 0.94 -8.11
C ILE A 67 -6.52 1.04 -6.69
N THR A 68 -5.37 0.42 -6.43
CA THR A 68 -4.63 0.54 -5.18
C THR A 68 -3.41 1.41 -5.40
N LEU A 69 -3.25 2.43 -4.55
CA LEU A 69 -2.10 3.33 -4.55
C LEU A 69 -1.29 3.13 -3.28
N ARG A 70 0.04 3.04 -3.41
CA ARG A 70 0.97 2.92 -2.28
C ARG A 70 2.16 3.85 -2.47
N SER A 71 2.68 4.38 -1.37
CA SER A 71 3.86 5.25 -1.34
C SER A 71 4.52 5.17 0.03
N LEU A 72 5.76 5.62 0.14
CA LEU A 72 6.55 5.61 1.37
C LEU A 72 6.52 6.96 2.12
N SER A 73 5.94 8.02 1.53
CA SER A 73 5.82 9.32 2.19
C SER A 73 4.42 9.93 2.00
N GLY A 74 4.04 10.85 2.88
CA GLY A 74 2.78 11.57 2.80
C GLY A 74 2.69 12.43 1.53
N ASP A 75 3.73 13.17 1.21
CA ASP A 75 3.77 14.08 0.05
C ASP A 75 3.67 13.31 -1.26
N THR A 76 4.43 12.22 -1.39
CA THR A 76 4.37 11.32 -2.55
C THR A 76 2.98 10.71 -2.70
N ARG A 77 2.34 10.35 -1.57
CA ARG A 77 0.97 9.82 -1.55
C ARG A 77 -0.03 10.80 -2.15
N GLU A 78 0.02 12.06 -1.73
CA GLU A 78 -0.88 13.09 -2.25
C GLU A 78 -0.62 13.39 -3.72
N ARG A 79 0.63 13.48 -4.14
CA ARG A 79 0.99 13.67 -5.55
C ARG A 79 0.50 12.52 -6.42
N LEU A 80 0.70 11.26 -5.99
CA LEU A 80 0.24 10.08 -6.70
C LEU A 80 -1.30 10.05 -6.80
N ALA A 81 -2.00 10.28 -5.69
CA ALA A 81 -3.45 10.30 -5.66
C ALA A 81 -4.03 11.40 -6.57
N SER A 82 -3.50 12.63 -6.47
CA SER A 82 -3.94 13.74 -7.31
C SER A 82 -3.67 13.49 -8.79
N GLY A 83 -2.50 12.93 -9.13
CA GLY A 83 -2.15 12.60 -10.51
C GLY A 83 -3.09 11.54 -11.11
N VAL A 84 -3.37 10.47 -10.35
CA VAL A 84 -4.30 9.42 -10.80
C VAL A 84 -5.73 9.94 -10.91
N CYS A 85 -6.22 10.71 -9.94
CA CYS A 85 -7.55 11.33 -10.02
C CYS A 85 -7.68 12.21 -11.26
N ASN A 86 -6.68 13.08 -11.53
CA ASN A 86 -6.68 13.94 -12.70
C ASN A 86 -6.73 13.14 -14.01
N LEU A 87 -5.98 12.04 -14.15
CA LEU A 87 -6.04 11.19 -15.34
C LEU A 87 -7.44 10.60 -15.55
N ILE A 88 -8.07 10.09 -14.48
CA ILE A 88 -9.40 9.48 -14.52
C ILE A 88 -10.47 10.53 -14.86
N GLU A 89 -10.32 11.76 -14.44
CA GLU A 89 -11.26 12.84 -14.72
C GLU A 89 -11.07 13.45 -16.10
N GLN A 90 -9.82 13.59 -16.58
CA GLN A 90 -9.53 14.35 -17.81
C GLN A 90 -9.49 13.51 -19.09
N ILE A 91 -8.99 12.28 -19.04
CA ILE A 91 -8.91 11.42 -20.23
C ILE A 91 -10.31 11.13 -20.81
N PRO A 92 -11.32 10.75 -20.02
CA PRO A 92 -12.67 10.53 -20.54
C PRO A 92 -13.27 11.76 -21.23
N VAL A 93 -12.99 12.97 -20.76
CA VAL A 93 -13.50 14.20 -21.34
C VAL A 93 -13.06 14.37 -22.80
N ALA A 94 -11.81 13.99 -23.13
CA ALA A 94 -11.31 14.01 -24.49
C ALA A 94 -12.07 13.09 -25.47
N HIS A 95 -12.79 12.10 -24.91
CA HIS A 95 -13.61 11.13 -25.65
C HIS A 95 -15.11 11.37 -25.49
N GLY A 96 -15.53 12.53 -24.98
CA GLY A 96 -16.94 12.85 -24.76
C GLY A 96 -17.60 12.08 -23.59
N LEU A 97 -16.78 11.47 -22.70
CA LEU A 97 -17.22 10.72 -21.54
C LEU A 97 -17.00 11.51 -20.24
N GLN A 98 -17.51 10.98 -19.13
CA GLN A 98 -17.24 11.50 -17.78
C GLN A 98 -16.49 10.48 -16.95
N GLY A 99 -15.48 10.95 -16.20
CA GLY A 99 -14.77 10.19 -15.19
C GLY A 99 -15.18 10.62 -13.79
N GLU A 100 -15.50 9.67 -12.94
CA GLU A 100 -15.80 9.89 -11.51
C GLU A 100 -14.83 9.08 -10.65
N VAL A 101 -14.29 9.70 -9.60
CA VAL A 101 -13.37 9.05 -8.67
C VAL A 101 -13.96 9.04 -7.27
N LYS A 102 -13.94 7.86 -6.63
CA LYS A 102 -14.14 7.72 -5.19
C LYS A 102 -12.82 7.36 -4.54
N LEU A 103 -12.09 8.36 -4.07
CA LEU A 103 -10.83 8.16 -3.35
C LEU A 103 -11.11 7.78 -1.91
N LYS A 104 -10.82 6.51 -1.56
CA LYS A 104 -10.81 6.04 -0.16
C LYS A 104 -9.40 6.13 0.37
N ARG A 105 -9.17 7.03 1.33
CA ARG A 105 -7.88 7.12 2.02
C ARG A 105 -7.71 5.95 2.96
N GLY A 106 -6.75 5.08 2.67
CA GLY A 106 -6.29 4.03 3.58
C GLY A 106 -5.32 4.59 4.64
N TYR A 107 -4.59 3.70 5.30
CA TYR A 107 -3.62 4.07 6.34
C TYR A 107 -2.49 4.95 5.77
N PRO A 108 -1.98 5.90 6.56
CA PRO A 108 -0.78 6.65 6.19
C PRO A 108 0.46 5.74 6.15
N PRO A 109 1.58 6.21 5.58
CA PRO A 109 2.84 5.48 5.67
C PRO A 109 3.25 5.25 7.14
N THR A 110 3.70 4.03 7.45
CA THR A 110 4.24 3.67 8.76
C THR A 110 5.71 4.08 8.81
N ILE A 111 5.99 5.19 9.49
CA ILE A 111 7.33 5.78 9.58
C ILE A 111 7.78 5.75 11.04
N ASN A 112 8.82 4.99 11.32
CA ASN A 112 9.42 4.92 12.64
C ASN A 112 10.13 6.21 13.00
N HIS A 113 9.97 6.68 14.24
CA HIS A 113 10.81 7.73 14.79
C HIS A 113 12.17 7.17 15.16
N ALA A 114 13.24 7.90 14.87
CA ALA A 114 14.60 7.45 15.10
C ALA A 114 14.84 7.02 16.56
N ALA A 115 14.41 7.84 17.53
CA ALA A 115 14.51 7.50 18.95
C ALA A 115 13.76 6.21 19.32
N GLY A 116 12.54 6.02 18.80
CA GLY A 116 11.77 4.78 19.04
C GLY A 116 12.45 3.55 18.43
N ALA A 117 12.97 3.68 17.21
CA ALA A 117 13.72 2.60 16.56
C ALA A 117 15.00 2.23 17.33
N GLU A 118 15.70 3.23 17.89
CA GLU A 118 16.89 3.02 18.71
C GLU A 118 16.58 2.28 20.02
N VAL A 119 15.48 2.61 20.69
CA VAL A 119 15.01 1.89 21.88
C VAL A 119 14.76 0.43 21.56
N VAL A 120 14.04 0.15 20.46
CA VAL A 120 13.75 -1.25 20.04
C VAL A 120 15.06 -1.98 19.72
N ALA A 121 16.00 -1.35 19.02
CA ALA A 121 17.29 -1.93 18.69
C ALA A 121 18.09 -2.27 19.97
N LYS A 122 18.19 -1.34 20.92
CA LYS A 122 18.87 -1.56 22.22
C LYS A 122 18.24 -2.71 23.01
N ALA A 123 16.92 -2.72 23.11
CA ALA A 123 16.19 -3.77 23.84
C ALA A 123 16.38 -5.14 23.18
N ALA A 124 16.30 -5.21 21.84
CA ALA A 124 16.49 -6.46 21.11
C ALA A 124 17.91 -7.01 21.25
N LYS A 125 18.94 -6.16 21.13
CA LYS A 125 20.32 -6.57 21.29
C LYS A 125 20.65 -7.01 22.73
N ALA A 126 20.08 -6.32 23.71
CA ALA A 126 20.25 -6.69 25.12
C ALA A 126 19.59 -8.04 25.45
N LEU A 127 18.44 -8.34 24.85
CA LEU A 127 17.70 -9.56 25.12
C LEU A 127 18.17 -10.76 24.29
N LEU A 128 18.48 -10.54 23.01
CA LEU A 128 18.70 -11.59 22.02
C LEU A 128 20.16 -11.64 21.50
N GLY A 129 21.02 -10.72 21.93
CA GLY A 129 22.37 -10.52 21.39
C GLY A 129 22.36 -9.73 20.08
N GLU A 130 23.56 -9.38 19.60
CA GLU A 130 23.72 -8.57 18.39
C GLU A 130 23.09 -9.21 17.14
N GLU A 131 23.18 -10.52 17.00
CA GLU A 131 22.62 -11.28 15.89
C GLU A 131 21.09 -11.43 15.95
N GLY A 132 20.49 -11.18 17.11
CA GLY A 132 19.05 -11.19 17.31
C GLY A 132 18.32 -9.95 16.78
N TYR A 133 19.07 -8.90 16.42
CA TYR A 133 18.53 -7.69 15.82
C TYR A 133 19.02 -7.53 14.37
N ARG A 134 18.09 -7.29 13.47
CA ARG A 134 18.40 -6.98 12.05
C ARG A 134 17.68 -5.72 11.61
N LEU A 135 18.43 -4.78 11.08
CA LEU A 135 17.84 -3.66 10.37
C LEU A 135 17.31 -4.15 9.03
N MET A 136 16.06 -3.80 8.72
CA MET A 136 15.51 -4.11 7.39
C MET A 136 16.23 -3.28 6.33
N PRO A 137 16.76 -3.91 5.27
CA PRO A 137 17.52 -3.19 4.24
C PRO A 137 16.60 -2.29 3.40
N ASP A 138 15.38 -2.72 3.15
CA ASP A 138 14.40 -2.03 2.31
C ASP A 138 13.10 -1.79 3.06
N PRO A 139 12.38 -0.70 2.75
CA PRO A 139 11.07 -0.44 3.32
C PRO A 139 10.04 -1.45 2.81
N PHE A 140 9.14 -1.87 3.69
CA PHE A 140 8.07 -2.80 3.37
C PHE A 140 6.80 -2.06 2.95
N MET A 141 6.32 -2.29 1.72
CA MET A 141 5.16 -1.60 1.13
C MET A 141 3.83 -2.24 1.58
N ALA A 142 3.64 -2.44 2.89
CA ALA A 142 2.41 -2.92 3.48
C ALA A 142 1.58 -1.76 4.08
N SER A 143 0.34 -2.06 4.45
CA SER A 143 -0.55 -1.13 5.16
C SER A 143 -0.67 -1.57 6.61
N GLU A 144 -0.52 -0.62 7.55
CA GLU A 144 -0.52 -0.88 8.98
C GLU A 144 -1.25 0.24 9.72
N ASP A 145 -2.23 -0.09 10.55
CA ASP A 145 -3.01 0.91 11.31
C ASP A 145 -2.19 1.54 12.44
N PHE A 146 -1.14 0.88 12.90
CA PHE A 146 -0.18 1.44 13.85
C PHE A 146 0.46 2.76 13.35
N SER A 147 0.41 3.00 12.04
CA SER A 147 0.81 4.27 11.43
C SER A 147 0.13 5.49 12.05
N TYR A 148 -1.13 5.38 12.50
CA TYR A 148 -1.83 6.46 13.20
C TYR A 148 -1.24 6.75 14.58
N LEU A 149 -0.75 5.72 15.28
CA LEU A 149 -0.06 5.90 16.56
C LEU A 149 1.28 6.60 16.35
N LEU A 150 2.02 6.22 15.32
CA LEU A 150 3.30 6.85 14.99
C LEU A 150 3.18 8.31 14.54
N GLN A 151 2.03 8.71 13.99
CA GLN A 151 1.76 10.14 13.70
C GLN A 151 1.50 10.97 14.97
N ARG A 152 1.12 10.35 16.06
CA ARG A 152 0.72 11.02 17.28
C ARG A 152 1.75 10.90 18.40
N TYR A 153 2.50 9.83 18.42
CA TYR A 153 3.47 9.50 19.47
C TYR A 153 4.80 9.10 18.86
N ASN A 154 5.90 9.45 19.52
CA ASN A 154 7.20 8.94 19.17
C ASN A 154 7.27 7.43 19.47
N GLY A 155 7.56 6.63 18.46
CA GLY A 155 7.58 5.18 18.58
C GLY A 155 8.19 4.50 17.37
N ALA A 156 8.15 3.19 17.39
CA ALA A 156 8.57 2.37 16.27
C ALA A 156 7.71 1.11 16.14
N PHE A 157 7.53 0.68 14.91
CA PHE A 157 6.97 -0.60 14.54
C PHE A 157 8.11 -1.54 14.14
N ALA A 158 8.16 -2.71 14.72
CA ALA A 158 9.18 -3.71 14.45
C ALA A 158 8.53 -5.08 14.17
N PHE A 159 9.20 -5.90 13.40
CA PHE A 159 8.76 -7.26 13.12
C PHE A 159 9.47 -8.25 14.03
N LEU A 160 8.74 -9.21 14.58
CA LEU A 160 9.27 -10.39 15.23
C LEU A 160 9.31 -11.55 14.24
N GLY A 161 10.48 -12.17 14.07
CA GLY A 161 10.60 -13.39 13.27
C GLY A 161 9.92 -14.55 13.98
N VAL A 162 8.97 -15.18 13.31
CA VAL A 162 8.15 -16.29 13.85
C VAL A 162 8.13 -17.50 12.91
N ALA A 163 9.02 -17.56 11.95
CA ALA A 163 9.13 -18.72 11.07
C ALA A 163 9.68 -19.94 11.85
N PRO A 164 9.06 -21.14 11.72
CA PRO A 164 9.58 -22.34 12.36
C PRO A 164 11.02 -22.64 11.91
N PRO A 165 11.87 -23.16 12.82
CA PRO A 165 13.24 -23.54 12.47
C PRO A 165 13.32 -24.46 11.25
N GLY A 166 14.26 -24.22 10.35
CA GLY A 166 14.44 -25.00 9.13
C GLY A 166 13.53 -24.61 7.97
N THR A 167 12.71 -23.55 8.14
CA THR A 167 11.84 -22.99 7.07
C THR A 167 12.35 -21.66 6.54
N GLU A 168 13.58 -21.28 6.85
CA GLU A 168 14.16 -19.99 6.45
C GLU A 168 14.10 -19.82 4.91
N GLY A 169 13.52 -18.70 4.48
CA GLY A 169 13.34 -18.42 3.04
C GLY A 169 12.27 -19.26 2.33
N LYS A 170 11.59 -20.19 3.03
CA LYS A 170 10.53 -21.04 2.49
C LYS A 170 9.21 -20.92 3.26
N ALA A 171 9.20 -20.19 4.38
CA ALA A 171 8.01 -19.98 5.17
C ALA A 171 6.92 -19.30 4.33
N ALA A 172 5.69 -19.76 4.47
CA ALA A 172 4.56 -19.14 3.82
C ALA A 172 4.37 -17.70 4.36
N PRO A 173 4.04 -16.73 3.51
CA PRO A 173 3.90 -15.33 3.93
C PRO A 173 2.71 -15.14 4.87
N CYS A 174 2.72 -14.03 5.60
CA CYS A 174 1.56 -13.57 6.36
C CYS A 174 0.30 -13.56 5.48
N HIS A 175 -0.85 -13.92 6.06
CA HIS A 175 -2.16 -14.08 5.39
C HIS A 175 -2.28 -15.31 4.48
N SER A 176 -1.28 -16.18 4.40
CA SER A 176 -1.41 -17.49 3.77
C SER A 176 -2.12 -18.47 4.72
N ASN A 177 -3.00 -19.31 4.21
CA ASN A 177 -3.57 -20.44 4.96
C ASN A 177 -2.56 -21.56 5.27
N HIS A 178 -1.34 -21.46 4.73
CA HIS A 178 -0.21 -22.34 5.02
C HIS A 178 0.82 -21.71 5.96
N MET A 179 0.55 -20.50 6.48
CA MET A 179 1.43 -19.86 7.44
C MET A 179 1.51 -20.69 8.73
N LEU A 180 2.72 -20.98 9.16
CA LEU A 180 3.03 -21.60 10.44
C LEU A 180 3.82 -20.61 11.28
N VAL A 181 3.52 -20.59 12.59
CA VAL A 181 4.18 -19.75 13.57
C VAL A 181 4.93 -20.64 14.55
N ASP A 182 6.19 -20.32 14.83
CA ASP A 182 6.93 -20.88 15.94
C ASP A 182 6.36 -20.29 17.25
N GLU A 183 5.67 -21.11 18.02
CA GLU A 183 5.01 -20.67 19.27
C GLU A 183 6.03 -20.25 20.35
N ASP A 184 7.27 -20.76 20.31
CA ASP A 184 8.33 -20.35 21.22
C ASP A 184 8.71 -18.87 21.03
N ALA A 185 8.51 -18.31 19.83
CA ALA A 185 8.70 -16.89 19.56
C ALA A 185 7.74 -15.99 20.35
N MET A 186 6.61 -16.48 20.84
CA MET A 186 5.67 -15.68 21.62
C MET A 186 6.29 -15.23 22.96
N ALA A 187 7.06 -16.10 23.60
CA ALA A 187 7.78 -15.74 24.84
C ALA A 187 8.81 -14.61 24.57
N VAL A 188 9.47 -14.65 23.43
CA VAL A 188 10.39 -13.60 22.99
C VAL A 188 9.63 -12.28 22.78
N GLY A 189 8.46 -12.32 22.15
CA GLY A 189 7.62 -11.13 21.95
C GLY A 189 7.21 -10.46 23.26
N VAL A 190 6.79 -11.25 24.26
CA VAL A 190 6.46 -10.74 25.60
C VAL A 190 7.68 -10.11 26.28
N ALA A 191 8.83 -10.80 26.22
CA ALA A 191 10.08 -10.31 26.81
C ALA A 191 10.55 -9.01 26.13
N MET A 192 10.39 -8.90 24.81
CA MET A 192 10.71 -7.67 24.06
C MET A 192 9.87 -6.48 24.52
N HIS A 193 8.55 -6.64 24.69
CA HIS A 193 7.71 -5.55 25.21
C HIS A 193 8.14 -5.10 26.61
N ALA A 194 8.44 -6.03 27.50
CA ALA A 194 8.96 -5.71 28.82
C ALA A 194 10.32 -4.99 28.77
N ALA A 195 11.24 -5.45 27.93
CA ALA A 195 12.56 -4.84 27.76
C ALA A 195 12.47 -3.42 27.20
N ILE A 196 11.58 -3.17 26.21
CA ILE A 196 11.34 -1.83 25.66
C ILE A 196 10.84 -0.89 26.76
N VAL A 197 9.85 -1.31 27.55
CA VAL A 197 9.31 -0.49 28.65
C VAL A 197 10.40 -0.15 29.66
N LEU A 198 11.20 -1.13 30.10
CA LEU A 198 12.29 -0.92 31.03
C LEU A 198 13.37 0.02 30.46
N THR A 199 13.68 -0.09 29.18
CA THR A 199 14.62 0.80 28.49
C THR A 199 14.12 2.24 28.50
N CYS A 200 12.84 2.46 28.23
CA CYS A 200 12.22 3.80 28.27
C CYS A 200 12.21 4.38 29.69
N LEU A 201 11.85 3.58 30.71
CA LEU A 201 11.74 4.04 32.10
C LEU A 201 13.11 4.36 32.73
N ASN A 202 14.16 3.68 32.32
CA ASN A 202 15.51 3.91 32.81
C ASN A 202 16.22 5.13 32.19
N GLY A 203 15.52 5.92 31.37
CA GLY A 203 16.05 7.16 30.78
C GLY A 203 17.16 6.93 29.78
N SER A 204 17.20 5.78 29.13
CA SER A 204 18.19 5.44 28.08
C SER A 204 17.81 5.97 26.68
N VAL A 205 16.94 7.00 26.64
CA VAL A 205 16.50 7.68 25.41
C VAL A 205 16.91 9.14 25.47
#